data_dc9b215f09a434e361f9867d44a8cd6f
#
_entry.id   dc9b215f09a434e361f9867d44a8cd6f
#
_cell.length_a   1.000
_cell.length_b   1.000
_cell.length_c   1.000
_cell.angle_alpha   90.00
_cell.angle_beta   90.00
_cell.angle_gamma   90.00
#
_symmetry.space_group_name_H-M   'P 1'
#
loop_
_entity.id
_entity.type
_entity.pdbx_description
1 polymer ?
#
loop_
_entity_poly.entity_id
_entity_poly.type
_entity_poly.pdbx_seq_one_letter_code
_entity_poly.pdbx_strand_id
1 'polypeptide(L)'
;KYTLSGQMTAIFVGLLVFVLMLVFIVNTGFLGRYYMSHKQKDLIEMYEEMSEAVNNGNLGNEAVQKKLVAELEKTNIDVCAMDISDDGKVIFTNVKEEGFLYKQMLRIFFLKDDDQEKILKHSDDYVVRKIQDPQSGTDYLEMWGYLSDNVFVTMRSPLDSIRESANLANQFLIYLGIFGMFFGGILVWIFSRRITKPVLELARLSEDMANLNFDAKYT
;
A
#
# COMPACT_ATOMS: atom_id res chain seq x y z
N LYS A 1 29.28 12.79 -33.69
CA LYS A 1 29.04 14.00 -32.85
C LYS A 1 27.53 14.12 -32.67
N TYR A 2 27.06 13.91 -31.45
CA TYR A 2 25.64 14.08 -31.11
C TYR A 2 25.29 15.55 -31.26
N THR A 3 24.19 15.85 -31.93
CA THR A 3 23.70 17.25 -32.01
C THR A 3 23.28 17.72 -30.62
N LEU A 4 23.47 19.02 -30.29
CA LEU A 4 23.07 19.60 -29.00
C LEU A 4 21.61 19.27 -28.66
N SER A 5 20.74 19.31 -29.67
CA SER A 5 19.35 18.87 -29.58
C SER A 5 19.20 17.41 -29.10
N GLY A 6 20.01 16.49 -29.63
CA GLY A 6 20.02 15.10 -29.20
C GLY A 6 20.49 14.90 -27.75
N GLN A 7 21.48 15.68 -27.32
CA GLN A 7 21.97 15.67 -25.93
C GLN A 7 20.90 16.16 -24.96
N MET A 8 20.21 17.27 -25.27
CA MET A 8 19.14 17.80 -24.43
C MET A 8 17.96 16.82 -24.34
N THR A 9 17.57 16.20 -25.47
CA THR A 9 16.53 15.17 -25.46
C THR A 9 16.92 13.97 -24.62
N ALA A 10 18.17 13.49 -24.73
CA ALA A 10 18.67 12.37 -23.95
C ALA A 10 18.71 12.67 -22.44
N ILE A 11 19.12 13.88 -22.04
CA ILE A 11 19.12 14.32 -20.63
C ILE A 11 17.69 14.36 -20.09
N PHE A 12 16.74 14.93 -20.85
CA PHE A 12 15.35 15.01 -20.42
C PHE A 12 14.71 13.62 -20.28
N VAL A 13 14.87 12.75 -21.27
CA VAL A 13 14.38 11.37 -21.22
C VAL A 13 15.03 10.60 -20.06
N GLY A 14 16.35 10.77 -19.87
CA GLY A 14 17.07 10.16 -18.76
C GLY A 14 16.55 10.61 -17.40
N LEU A 15 16.27 11.91 -17.23
CA LEU A 15 15.69 12.46 -16.01
C LEU A 15 14.27 11.91 -15.77
N LEU A 16 13.47 11.82 -16.81
CA LEU A 16 12.10 11.28 -16.72
C LEU A 16 12.12 9.79 -16.32
N VAL A 17 12.99 8.99 -16.93
CA VAL A 17 13.20 7.59 -16.56
C VAL A 17 13.66 7.46 -15.11
N PHE A 18 14.59 8.31 -14.67
CA PHE A 18 15.08 8.34 -13.29
C PHE A 18 13.94 8.63 -12.29
N VAL A 19 13.11 9.65 -12.56
CA VAL A 19 11.96 9.99 -11.70
C VAL A 19 10.96 8.84 -11.65
N LEU A 20 10.64 8.22 -12.79
CA LEU A 20 9.72 7.07 -12.83
C LEU A 20 10.27 5.88 -12.07
N MET A 21 11.57 5.59 -12.21
CA MET A 21 12.23 4.52 -11.46
C MET A 21 12.18 4.77 -9.95
N LEU A 22 12.40 6.03 -9.53
CA LEU A 22 12.32 6.43 -8.12
C LEU A 22 10.90 6.25 -7.58
N VAL A 23 9.87 6.70 -8.32
CA VAL A 23 8.46 6.51 -7.93
C VAL A 23 8.13 5.03 -7.85
N PHE A 24 8.57 4.20 -8.79
CA PHE A 24 8.36 2.76 -8.78
C PHE A 24 9.00 2.09 -7.56
N ILE A 25 10.25 2.44 -7.22
CA ILE A 25 10.95 1.91 -6.04
C ILE A 25 10.21 2.30 -4.75
N VAL A 26 9.79 3.57 -4.63
CA VAL A 26 9.04 4.06 -3.47
C VAL A 26 7.69 3.34 -3.38
N ASN A 27 6.97 3.23 -4.47
CA ASN A 27 5.67 2.55 -4.49
C ASN A 27 5.79 1.07 -4.10
N THR A 28 6.75 0.34 -4.66
CA THR A 28 6.94 -1.09 -4.37
C THR A 28 7.48 -1.34 -2.96
N GLY A 29 8.43 -0.52 -2.49
CA GLY A 29 9.10 -0.73 -1.21
C GLY A 29 8.35 -0.15 0.00
N PHE A 30 7.70 0.99 -0.17
CA PHE A 30 7.10 1.74 0.92
C PHE A 30 5.61 1.44 1.10
N LEU A 31 4.88 1.27 -0.02
CA LEU A 31 3.42 1.11 0.00
C LEU A 31 2.99 -0.12 0.81
N GLY A 32 3.65 -1.26 0.63
CA GLY A 32 3.35 -2.49 1.35
C GLY A 32 3.53 -2.36 2.87
N ARG A 33 4.61 -1.69 3.31
CA ARG A 33 4.86 -1.45 4.74
C ARG A 33 3.87 -0.45 5.33
N TYR A 34 3.57 0.60 4.60
CA TYR A 34 2.59 1.61 5.01
C TYR A 34 1.20 0.99 5.22
N TYR A 35 0.71 0.21 4.25
CA TYR A 35 -0.58 -0.45 4.36
C TYR A 35 -0.61 -1.50 5.48
N MET A 36 0.46 -2.27 5.65
CA MET A 36 0.53 -3.23 6.75
C MET A 36 0.44 -2.53 8.11
N SER A 37 1.16 -1.41 8.29
CA SER A 37 1.09 -0.61 9.50
C SER A 37 -0.30 -0.02 9.71
N HIS A 38 -0.96 0.42 8.64
CA HIS A 38 -2.31 0.96 8.71
C HIS A 38 -3.32 -0.12 9.10
N LYS A 39 -3.27 -1.28 8.45
CA LYS A 39 -4.13 -2.43 8.80
C LYS A 39 -3.90 -2.95 10.21
N GLN A 40 -2.66 -2.94 10.67
CA GLN A 40 -2.35 -3.26 12.06
C GLN A 40 -2.99 -2.27 13.03
N LYS A 41 -3.01 -0.97 12.70
CA LYS A 41 -3.68 0.05 13.48
C LYS A 41 -5.19 -0.15 13.47
N ASP A 42 -5.80 -0.43 12.32
CA ASP A 42 -7.24 -0.71 12.20
C ASP A 42 -7.67 -1.89 13.08
N LEU A 43 -6.86 -2.98 13.11
CA LEU A 43 -7.12 -4.14 13.97
C LEU A 43 -7.07 -3.77 15.46
N ILE A 44 -6.09 -2.98 15.87
CA ILE A 44 -5.94 -2.57 17.26
C ILE A 44 -7.10 -1.65 17.68
N GLU A 45 -7.47 -0.68 16.83
CA GLU A 45 -8.57 0.23 17.10
C GLU A 45 -9.90 -0.53 17.23
N MET A 46 -10.13 -1.52 16.36
CA MET A 46 -11.31 -2.38 16.44
C MET A 46 -11.30 -3.26 17.69
N TYR A 47 -10.14 -3.78 18.08
CA TYR A 47 -9.99 -4.56 19.31
C TYR A 47 -10.35 -3.71 20.53
N GLU A 48 -9.85 -2.47 20.61
CA GLU A 48 -10.14 -1.54 21.70
C GLU A 48 -11.64 -1.19 21.78
N GLU A 49 -12.29 -0.92 20.62
CA GLU A 49 -13.72 -0.63 20.56
C GLU A 49 -14.56 -1.85 21.00
N MET A 50 -14.17 -3.05 20.56
CA MET A 50 -14.86 -4.28 21.00
C MET A 50 -14.64 -4.57 22.49
N SER A 51 -13.43 -4.35 23.01
CA SER A 51 -13.12 -4.54 24.42
C SER A 51 -13.96 -3.58 25.29
N GLU A 52 -14.11 -2.33 24.86
CA GLU A 52 -14.98 -1.35 25.52
C GLU A 52 -16.46 -1.80 25.50
N ALA A 53 -16.95 -2.30 24.34
CA ALA A 53 -18.32 -2.78 24.21
C ALA A 53 -18.60 -4.01 25.10
N VAL A 54 -17.64 -4.92 25.24
CA VAL A 54 -17.74 -6.10 26.11
C VAL A 54 -17.74 -5.68 27.58
N ASN A 55 -16.78 -4.86 27.99
CA ASN A 55 -16.63 -4.43 29.40
C ASN A 55 -17.80 -3.57 29.88
N ASN A 56 -18.44 -2.82 28.98
CA ASN A 56 -19.64 -2.05 29.27
C ASN A 56 -20.95 -2.88 29.18
N GLY A 57 -20.87 -4.18 28.85
CA GLY A 57 -22.04 -5.05 28.69
C GLY A 57 -22.92 -4.70 27.50
N ASN A 58 -22.42 -3.91 26.56
CA ASN A 58 -23.18 -3.36 25.45
C ASN A 58 -23.08 -4.18 24.15
N LEU A 59 -22.30 -5.26 24.12
CA LEU A 59 -22.11 -6.08 22.93
C LEU A 59 -23.44 -6.72 22.44
N GLY A 60 -24.39 -6.98 23.35
CA GLY A 60 -25.74 -7.44 23.02
C GLY A 60 -26.69 -6.37 22.47
N ASN A 61 -26.31 -5.10 22.47
CA ASN A 61 -27.16 -4.01 21.98
C ASN A 61 -27.14 -3.96 20.43
N GLU A 62 -28.32 -4.02 19.82
CA GLU A 62 -28.48 -4.06 18.36
C GLU A 62 -27.87 -2.83 17.66
N ALA A 63 -27.92 -1.64 18.27
CA ALA A 63 -27.34 -0.44 17.70
C ALA A 63 -25.78 -0.50 17.74
N VAL A 64 -25.21 -1.04 18.81
CA VAL A 64 -23.77 -1.23 18.93
C VAL A 64 -23.28 -2.29 17.96
N GLN A 65 -24.00 -3.42 17.84
CA GLN A 65 -23.67 -4.47 16.87
C GLN A 65 -23.69 -3.96 15.44
N LYS A 66 -24.72 -3.20 15.05
CA LYS A 66 -24.81 -2.60 13.71
C LYS A 66 -23.65 -1.66 13.42
N LYS A 67 -23.25 -0.85 14.40
CA LYS A 67 -22.10 0.05 14.26
C LYS A 67 -20.81 -0.76 14.07
N LEU A 68 -20.56 -1.74 14.93
CA LEU A 68 -19.38 -2.60 14.85
C LEU A 68 -19.30 -3.34 13.52
N VAL A 69 -20.40 -3.95 13.06
CA VAL A 69 -20.46 -4.65 11.77
C VAL A 69 -20.15 -3.70 10.61
N ALA A 70 -20.72 -2.49 10.59
CA ALA A 70 -20.45 -1.52 9.54
C ALA A 70 -18.97 -1.09 9.51
N GLU A 71 -18.32 -0.96 10.66
CA GLU A 71 -16.91 -0.59 10.77
C GLU A 71 -15.98 -1.74 10.36
N LEU A 72 -16.33 -2.98 10.76
CA LEU A 72 -15.65 -4.20 10.35
C LEU A 72 -15.72 -4.43 8.82
N GLU A 73 -16.90 -4.22 8.23
CA GLU A 73 -17.06 -4.30 6.76
C GLU A 73 -16.24 -3.23 6.03
N LYS A 74 -16.24 -1.99 6.52
CA LYS A 74 -15.46 -0.88 5.95
C LYS A 74 -13.96 -1.14 6.00
N THR A 75 -13.47 -1.71 7.09
CA THR A 75 -12.05 -2.03 7.30
C THR A 75 -11.65 -3.39 6.73
N ASN A 76 -12.61 -4.18 6.23
CA ASN A 76 -12.42 -5.55 5.75
C ASN A 76 -11.74 -6.43 6.80
N ILE A 77 -12.29 -6.42 8.01
CA ILE A 77 -11.86 -7.23 9.15
C ILE A 77 -12.93 -8.27 9.43
N ASP A 78 -12.51 -9.52 9.42
CA ASP A 78 -13.30 -10.66 9.91
C ASP A 78 -13.05 -10.83 11.40
N VAL A 79 -14.09 -11.07 12.19
CA VAL A 79 -14.00 -11.24 13.63
C VAL A 79 -14.84 -12.40 14.11
N CYS A 80 -14.32 -13.10 15.12
CA CYS A 80 -15.05 -14.08 15.90
C CYS A 80 -14.67 -13.91 17.37
N ALA A 81 -15.68 -13.71 18.23
CA ALA A 81 -15.51 -13.63 19.68
C ALA A 81 -16.33 -14.73 20.36
N MET A 82 -15.71 -15.41 21.34
CA MET A 82 -16.33 -16.49 22.11
C MET A 82 -16.27 -16.20 23.60
N ASP A 83 -17.30 -16.65 24.31
CA ASP A 83 -17.30 -16.70 25.76
C ASP A 83 -16.72 -18.05 26.24
N ILE A 84 -15.61 -17.97 26.95
CA ILE A 84 -14.90 -19.15 27.47
C ILE A 84 -15.66 -19.79 28.62
N SER A 85 -16.46 -18.98 29.36
CA SER A 85 -17.23 -19.48 30.51
C SER A 85 -18.50 -20.25 30.11
N ASP A 86 -19.00 -20.04 28.86
CA ASP A 86 -20.19 -20.70 28.31
C ASP A 86 -19.80 -21.73 27.22
N ASP A 87 -18.90 -22.66 27.55
CA ASP A 87 -18.45 -23.76 26.69
C ASP A 87 -17.92 -23.32 25.30
N GLY A 88 -17.32 -22.12 25.22
CA GLY A 88 -16.79 -21.58 23.99
C GLY A 88 -17.85 -21.10 23.00
N LYS A 89 -18.98 -20.65 23.48
CA LYS A 89 -20.07 -20.14 22.66
C LYS A 89 -19.66 -18.83 21.94
N VAL A 90 -19.91 -18.80 20.64
CA VAL A 90 -19.71 -17.57 19.86
C VAL A 90 -20.74 -16.52 20.27
N ILE A 91 -20.27 -15.39 20.75
CA ILE A 91 -21.10 -14.26 21.19
C ILE A 91 -21.20 -13.15 20.14
N PHE A 92 -20.21 -13.07 19.26
CA PHE A 92 -20.21 -12.10 18.16
C PHE A 92 -19.36 -12.60 16.99
N THR A 93 -19.88 -12.46 15.76
CA THR A 93 -19.14 -12.66 14.52
C THR A 93 -19.79 -11.87 13.39
N ASN A 94 -19.01 -11.37 12.44
CA ASN A 94 -19.49 -10.76 11.20
C ASN A 94 -19.35 -11.70 9.98
N VAL A 95 -18.81 -12.90 10.17
CA VAL A 95 -18.54 -13.86 9.09
C VAL A 95 -19.70 -14.85 8.95
N LYS A 96 -20.20 -15.00 7.71
CA LYS A 96 -21.31 -15.94 7.42
C LYS A 96 -20.87 -17.41 7.49
N GLU A 97 -19.61 -17.68 7.13
CA GLU A 97 -19.01 -19.03 7.26
C GLU A 97 -18.24 -19.12 8.57
N GLU A 98 -18.93 -19.33 9.67
CA GLU A 98 -18.36 -19.42 11.02
C GLU A 98 -17.28 -20.51 11.14
N GLY A 99 -17.31 -21.53 10.28
CA GLY A 99 -16.51 -22.72 10.43
C GLY A 99 -15.00 -22.54 10.34
N PHE A 100 -14.50 -21.65 9.50
CA PHE A 100 -13.05 -21.49 9.34
C PHE A 100 -12.45 -20.65 10.46
N LEU A 101 -12.98 -19.45 10.68
CA LEU A 101 -12.46 -18.53 11.70
C LEU A 101 -12.62 -19.09 13.10
N TYR A 102 -13.75 -19.78 13.36
CA TYR A 102 -13.98 -20.49 14.61
C TYR A 102 -12.97 -21.63 14.84
N LYS A 103 -12.71 -22.47 13.84
CA LYS A 103 -11.68 -23.53 13.92
C LYS A 103 -10.30 -22.94 14.16
N GLN A 104 -9.97 -21.84 13.52
CA GLN A 104 -8.70 -21.14 13.72
C GLN A 104 -8.59 -20.60 15.15
N MET A 105 -9.66 -19.98 15.64
CA MET A 105 -9.74 -19.49 17.02
C MET A 105 -9.54 -20.62 18.04
N LEU A 106 -10.20 -21.76 17.86
CA LEU A 106 -10.01 -22.95 18.71
C LEU A 106 -8.57 -23.47 18.63
N ARG A 107 -7.97 -23.46 17.44
CA ARG A 107 -6.58 -23.86 17.25
C ARG A 107 -5.62 -22.96 18.02
N ILE A 108 -5.79 -21.66 17.94
CA ILE A 108 -4.96 -20.68 18.68
C ILE A 108 -5.15 -20.90 20.19
N PHE A 109 -6.40 -21.02 20.62
CA PHE A 109 -6.75 -21.13 22.04
C PHE A 109 -6.23 -22.44 22.68
N PHE A 110 -6.44 -23.59 22.03
CA PHE A 110 -6.08 -24.88 22.58
C PHE A 110 -4.66 -25.34 22.27
N LEU A 111 -4.14 -25.04 21.06
CA LEU A 111 -2.86 -25.59 20.61
C LEU A 111 -1.69 -24.65 20.87
N LYS A 112 -1.96 -23.41 21.37
CA LYS A 112 -0.94 -22.37 21.54
C LYS A 112 -0.02 -22.30 20.32
N ASP A 113 -0.63 -22.17 19.14
CA ASP A 113 0.07 -22.09 17.85
C ASP A 113 0.91 -20.80 17.80
N ASP A 114 2.06 -20.86 18.48
CA ASP A 114 2.97 -19.75 18.73
C ASP A 114 4.12 -19.80 17.71
N ASP A 115 3.78 -19.53 16.45
CA ASP A 115 4.76 -19.39 15.37
C ASP A 115 5.45 -18.01 15.55
N GLN A 116 6.39 -17.95 16.50
CA GLN A 116 7.05 -16.70 16.96
C GLN A 116 7.74 -15.93 15.83
N GLU A 117 8.17 -16.61 14.77
CA GLU A 117 8.82 -15.98 13.61
C GLU A 117 7.91 -15.03 12.83
N LYS A 118 6.59 -15.12 13.02
CA LYS A 118 5.59 -14.31 12.29
C LYS A 118 4.93 -13.25 13.14
N ILE A 119 5.29 -13.13 14.41
CA ILE A 119 4.74 -12.12 15.32
C ILE A 119 5.26 -10.75 14.93
N LEU A 120 4.32 -9.82 14.67
CA LEU A 120 4.61 -8.43 14.33
C LEU A 120 4.50 -7.51 15.55
N LYS A 121 3.57 -7.81 16.45
CA LYS A 121 3.37 -7.08 17.69
C LYS A 121 2.87 -8.01 18.79
N HIS A 122 3.44 -7.88 19.96
CA HIS A 122 3.02 -8.58 21.18
C HIS A 122 2.71 -7.54 22.25
N SER A 123 1.53 -7.63 22.85
CA SER A 123 1.08 -6.84 23.99
C SER A 123 0.62 -7.82 25.09
N ASP A 124 0.40 -7.35 26.29
CA ASP A 124 -0.09 -8.19 27.39
C ASP A 124 -1.49 -8.75 27.09
N ASP A 125 -2.31 -8.00 26.33
CA ASP A 125 -3.71 -8.34 26.08
C ASP A 125 -3.94 -9.00 24.71
N TYR A 126 -3.04 -8.77 23.72
CA TYR A 126 -3.21 -9.29 22.36
C TYR A 126 -1.89 -9.54 21.64
N VAL A 127 -1.96 -10.40 20.63
CA VAL A 127 -0.87 -10.69 19.70
C VAL A 127 -1.31 -10.44 18.28
N VAL A 128 -0.43 -9.81 17.47
CA VAL A 128 -0.64 -9.60 16.04
C VAL A 128 0.46 -10.31 15.26
N ARG A 129 0.06 -11.14 14.30
CA ARG A 129 0.98 -11.87 13.42
C ARG A 129 0.56 -11.79 11.95
N LYS A 130 1.52 -12.04 11.06
CA LYS A 130 1.25 -12.29 9.65
C LYS A 130 1.20 -13.77 9.39
N ILE A 131 0.12 -14.26 8.77
CA ILE A 131 -0.04 -15.67 8.37
C ILE A 131 -0.37 -15.75 6.88
N GLN A 132 -0.08 -16.91 6.29
CA GLN A 132 -0.58 -17.28 4.98
C GLN A 132 -1.56 -18.43 5.12
N ASP A 133 -2.75 -18.27 4.55
CA ASP A 133 -3.74 -19.34 4.50
C ASP A 133 -3.24 -20.45 3.54
N PRO A 134 -3.08 -21.69 4.03
CA PRO A 134 -2.58 -22.78 3.20
C PRO A 134 -3.52 -23.17 2.05
N GLN A 135 -4.82 -22.87 2.15
CA GLN A 135 -5.81 -23.26 1.13
C GLN A 135 -5.92 -22.23 0.02
N SER A 136 -6.01 -20.95 0.38
CA SER A 136 -6.15 -19.86 -0.59
C SER A 136 -4.82 -19.26 -1.05
N GLY A 137 -3.75 -19.48 -0.29
CA GLY A 137 -2.45 -18.81 -0.50
C GLY A 137 -2.45 -17.32 -0.13
N THR A 138 -3.60 -16.81 0.38
CA THR A 138 -3.79 -15.42 0.77
C THR A 138 -3.03 -15.10 2.05
N ASP A 139 -2.32 -13.97 2.04
CA ASP A 139 -1.68 -13.43 3.24
C ASP A 139 -2.73 -12.68 4.08
N TYR A 140 -2.78 -12.99 5.39
CA TYR A 140 -3.63 -12.31 6.37
C TYR A 140 -2.79 -11.69 7.47
N LEU A 141 -3.29 -10.56 7.97
CA LEU A 141 -2.91 -10.05 9.28
C LEU A 141 -3.92 -10.62 10.29
N GLU A 142 -3.44 -11.39 11.25
CA GLU A 142 -4.25 -12.04 12.28
C GLU A 142 -3.91 -11.47 13.64
N MET A 143 -4.94 -11.24 14.42
CA MET A 143 -4.85 -10.76 15.80
C MET A 143 -5.72 -11.63 16.68
N TRP A 144 -5.24 -11.97 17.88
CA TRP A 144 -6.03 -12.61 18.90
C TRP A 144 -5.68 -12.07 20.28
N GLY A 145 -6.64 -12.17 21.18
CA GLY A 145 -6.48 -11.70 22.56
C GLY A 145 -7.74 -11.86 23.40
N TYR A 146 -7.70 -11.28 24.57
CA TYR A 146 -8.81 -11.30 25.51
C TYR A 146 -9.46 -9.92 25.56
N LEU A 147 -10.76 -9.83 25.23
CA LEU A 147 -11.54 -8.59 25.36
C LEU A 147 -11.94 -8.33 26.82
N SER A 148 -12.06 -9.42 27.62
CA SER A 148 -12.25 -9.46 29.05
C SER A 148 -11.77 -10.80 29.59
N ASP A 149 -11.83 -11.02 30.91
CA ASP A 149 -11.38 -12.26 31.55
C ASP A 149 -12.01 -13.54 30.94
N ASN A 150 -13.23 -13.43 30.40
CA ASN A 150 -13.99 -14.57 29.88
C ASN A 150 -14.24 -14.51 28.36
N VAL A 151 -13.83 -13.46 27.67
CA VAL A 151 -14.12 -13.30 26.25
C VAL A 151 -12.82 -13.30 25.43
N PHE A 152 -12.64 -14.34 24.64
CA PHE A 152 -11.54 -14.47 23.69
C PHE A 152 -11.97 -14.04 22.28
N VAL A 153 -11.12 -13.31 21.58
CA VAL A 153 -11.39 -12.82 20.22
C VAL A 153 -10.27 -13.21 19.27
N THR A 154 -10.66 -13.51 18.06
CA THR A 154 -9.76 -13.61 16.90
C THR A 154 -10.27 -12.71 15.80
N MET A 155 -9.37 -11.91 15.25
CA MET A 155 -9.62 -11.02 14.12
C MET A 155 -8.63 -11.30 13.01
N ARG A 156 -9.05 -11.12 11.75
CA ARG A 156 -8.13 -11.22 10.62
C ARG A 156 -8.51 -10.21 9.52
N SER A 157 -7.52 -9.72 8.81
CA SER A 157 -7.71 -8.85 7.64
C SER A 157 -6.85 -9.35 6.49
N PRO A 158 -7.42 -9.53 5.27
CA PRO A 158 -6.67 -9.98 4.12
C PRO A 158 -5.72 -8.87 3.62
N LEU A 159 -4.51 -9.28 3.22
CA LEU A 159 -3.49 -8.38 2.68
C LEU A 159 -3.43 -8.40 1.14
N ASP A 160 -4.14 -9.31 0.48
CA ASP A 160 -4.07 -9.49 -0.98
C ASP A 160 -4.67 -8.33 -1.76
N SER A 161 -5.76 -7.72 -1.27
CA SER A 161 -6.35 -6.53 -1.89
C SER A 161 -5.34 -5.37 -2.00
N ILE A 162 -4.39 -5.33 -1.10
CA ILE A 162 -3.31 -4.34 -1.05
C ILE A 162 -2.26 -4.62 -2.14
N ARG A 163 -1.87 -5.88 -2.28
CA ARG A 163 -0.93 -6.31 -3.32
C ARG A 163 -1.51 -6.10 -4.72
N GLU A 164 -2.78 -6.43 -4.89
CA GLU A 164 -3.49 -6.23 -6.15
C GLU A 164 -3.57 -4.74 -6.51
N SER A 165 -3.97 -3.89 -5.56
CA SER A 165 -4.02 -2.43 -5.75
C SER A 165 -2.64 -1.84 -6.06
N ALA A 166 -1.58 -2.29 -5.38
CA ALA A 166 -0.21 -1.86 -5.65
C ALA A 166 0.27 -2.30 -7.04
N ASN A 167 -0.07 -3.52 -7.47
CA ASN A 167 0.27 -4.03 -8.79
C ASN A 167 -0.47 -3.27 -9.89
N LEU A 168 -1.76 -2.97 -9.71
CA LEU A 168 -2.54 -2.15 -10.64
C LEU A 168 -1.95 -0.73 -10.74
N ALA A 169 -1.61 -0.11 -9.62
CA ALA A 169 -0.95 1.19 -9.59
C ALA A 169 0.41 1.17 -10.32
N ASN A 170 1.21 0.13 -10.11
CA ASN A 170 2.49 -0.05 -10.81
C ASN A 170 2.31 -0.23 -12.32
N GLN A 171 1.34 -1.02 -12.75
CA GLN A 171 1.01 -1.18 -14.17
C GLN A 171 0.58 0.16 -14.79
N PHE A 172 -0.27 0.91 -14.11
CA PHE A 172 -0.69 2.24 -14.56
C PHE A 172 0.50 3.19 -14.68
N LEU A 173 1.42 3.20 -13.71
CA LEU A 173 2.65 4.00 -13.75
C LEU A 173 3.55 3.63 -14.93
N ILE A 174 3.65 2.35 -15.29
CA ILE A 174 4.41 1.89 -16.48
C ILE A 174 3.78 2.46 -17.76
N TYR A 175 2.46 2.34 -17.92
CA TYR A 175 1.78 2.89 -19.11
C TYR A 175 1.93 4.40 -19.19
N LEU A 176 1.72 5.11 -18.07
CA LEU A 176 1.90 6.56 -17.98
C LEU A 176 3.35 6.96 -18.31
N GLY A 177 4.31 6.17 -17.86
CA GLY A 177 5.72 6.38 -18.13
C GLY A 177 6.06 6.24 -19.62
N ILE A 178 5.60 5.19 -20.27
CA ILE A 178 5.80 4.98 -21.71
C ILE A 178 5.17 6.13 -22.51
N PHE A 179 3.94 6.51 -22.16
CA PHE A 179 3.25 7.61 -22.79
C PHE A 179 3.98 8.95 -22.58
N GLY A 180 4.40 9.22 -21.34
CA GLY A 180 5.16 10.43 -21.00
C GLY A 180 6.50 10.51 -21.71
N MET A 181 7.23 9.39 -21.84
CA MET A 181 8.49 9.34 -22.60
C MET A 181 8.27 9.62 -24.08
N PHE A 182 7.24 9.05 -24.68
CA PHE A 182 6.94 9.22 -26.11
C PHE A 182 6.56 10.68 -26.41
N PHE A 183 5.56 11.22 -25.73
CA PHE A 183 5.09 12.60 -25.97
C PHE A 183 6.07 13.64 -25.47
N GLY A 184 6.67 13.45 -24.30
CA GLY A 184 7.69 14.33 -23.76
C GLY A 184 8.92 14.38 -24.65
N GLY A 185 9.38 13.25 -25.16
CA GLY A 185 10.49 13.18 -26.12
C GLY A 185 10.20 13.95 -27.42
N ILE A 186 8.98 13.82 -27.98
CA ILE A 186 8.56 14.57 -29.16
C ILE A 186 8.55 16.08 -28.88
N LEU A 187 7.96 16.49 -27.75
CA LEU A 187 7.91 17.91 -27.37
C LEU A 187 9.30 18.50 -27.19
N VAL A 188 10.18 17.82 -26.44
CA VAL A 188 11.56 18.28 -26.25
C VAL A 188 12.32 18.35 -27.59
N TRP A 189 12.11 17.40 -28.47
CA TRP A 189 12.72 17.40 -29.80
C TRP A 189 12.26 18.61 -30.64
N ILE A 190 10.95 18.94 -30.63
CA ILE A 190 10.40 20.11 -31.33
C ILE A 190 10.96 21.42 -30.75
N PHE A 191 10.90 21.56 -29.40
CA PHE A 191 11.39 22.74 -28.71
C PHE A 191 12.91 22.92 -28.87
N SER A 192 13.66 21.82 -28.78
CA SER A 192 15.11 21.85 -28.98
C SER A 192 15.48 22.33 -30.39
N ARG A 193 14.74 21.92 -31.41
CA ARG A 193 14.97 22.42 -32.78
C ARG A 193 14.60 23.88 -32.95
N ARG A 194 13.49 24.33 -32.34
CA ARG A 194 13.00 25.71 -32.50
C ARG A 194 13.78 26.74 -31.68
N ILE A 195 14.31 26.37 -30.53
CA ILE A 195 14.99 27.31 -29.63
C ILE A 195 16.51 27.17 -29.71
N THR A 196 17.03 25.94 -29.70
CA THR A 196 18.48 25.73 -29.64
C THR A 196 19.19 26.10 -30.94
N LYS A 197 18.59 25.85 -32.12
CA LYS A 197 19.21 26.23 -33.40
C LYS A 197 19.44 27.73 -33.50
N PRO A 198 18.44 28.61 -33.34
CA PRO A 198 18.65 30.06 -33.43
C PRO A 198 19.66 30.58 -32.40
N VAL A 199 19.64 30.06 -31.18
CA VAL A 199 20.60 30.47 -30.14
C VAL A 199 22.04 30.07 -30.51
N LEU A 200 22.25 28.90 -31.07
CA LEU A 200 23.56 28.46 -31.53
C LEU A 200 24.07 29.28 -32.71
N GLU A 201 23.19 29.62 -33.64
CA GLU A 201 23.50 30.49 -34.77
C GLU A 201 23.89 31.92 -34.31
N LEU A 202 23.15 32.48 -33.32
CA LEU A 202 23.49 33.76 -32.70
C LEU A 202 24.83 33.69 -31.95
N ALA A 203 25.11 32.63 -31.22
CA ALA A 203 26.38 32.44 -30.52
C ALA A 203 27.55 32.36 -31.52
N ARG A 204 27.36 31.63 -32.64
CA ARG A 204 28.35 31.53 -33.71
C ARG A 204 28.60 32.87 -34.41
N LEU A 205 27.53 33.62 -34.72
CA LEU A 205 27.64 34.97 -35.27
C LEU A 205 28.39 35.90 -34.32
N SER A 206 28.14 35.81 -33.01
CA SER A 206 28.86 36.58 -32.00
C SER A 206 30.35 36.22 -31.96
N GLU A 207 30.70 34.92 -32.10
CA GLU A 207 32.07 34.46 -32.17
C GLU A 207 32.77 34.92 -33.48
N ASP A 208 32.08 34.83 -34.61
CA ASP A 208 32.60 35.34 -35.91
C ASP A 208 32.84 36.86 -35.88
N MET A 209 31.91 37.64 -35.25
CA MET A 209 32.09 39.06 -35.03
C MET A 209 33.28 39.38 -34.11
N ALA A 210 33.46 38.61 -33.03
CA ALA A 210 34.59 38.79 -32.13
C ALA A 210 35.93 38.50 -32.81
N ASN A 211 35.97 37.67 -33.85
CA ASN A 211 37.11 37.37 -34.70
C ASN A 211 37.25 38.32 -35.92
N LEU A 212 36.55 39.45 -35.90
CA LEU A 212 36.56 40.48 -36.96
C LEU A 212 36.05 39.99 -38.32
N ASN A 213 35.28 38.93 -38.36
CA ASN A 213 34.63 38.45 -39.58
C ASN A 213 33.21 39.04 -39.71
N PHE A 214 33.10 40.20 -40.36
CA PHE A 214 31.85 40.97 -40.49
C PHE A 214 30.98 40.50 -41.67
N ASP A 215 31.41 39.51 -42.47
CA ASP A 215 30.64 38.97 -43.59
C ASP A 215 29.62 37.88 -43.18
N ALA A 216 29.60 37.49 -41.92
CA ALA A 216 28.66 36.52 -41.41
C ALA A 216 27.24 37.08 -41.30
N LYS A 217 26.28 36.50 -42.00
CA LYS A 217 24.85 36.89 -41.97
C LYS A 217 24.00 35.77 -41.34
N TYR A 218 22.98 36.19 -40.57
CA TYR A 218 21.93 35.30 -40.09
C TYR A 218 21.04 34.85 -41.25
N THR A 219 20.90 33.56 -41.47
CA THR A 219 20.06 32.94 -42.51
C THR A 219 18.91 32.14 -41.90
#